data_eb8b00c55383b7c4c30dbbe62d26cdf6
#
_entry.id   eb8b00c55383b7c4c30dbbe62d26cdf6
#
_cell.length_a   1.000
_cell.length_b   1.000
_cell.length_c   1.000
_cell.angle_alpha   90.00
_cell.angle_beta   90.00
_cell.angle_gamma   90.00
#
_symmetry.space_group_name_H-M   'P 1'
#
loop_
_entity.id
_entity.type
_entity.pdbx_description
1 polymer ?
#
loop_
_entity_poly.entity_id
_entity_poly.type
_entity_poly.pdbx_seq_one_letter_code
_entity_poly.pdbx_strand_id
1 'polypeptide(L)'
;MTASTRPTPPKLPRPQPAPLATSPTLDAVHQRLLKHPQLASQLQAQLWQQVTATPLLEADPTQEGKYLVTFLWRGAAQRVLLFVNRLTDEKNLADSYMRRLPGTDTWYLTYRMDADWRASYCFLPALSAAQAPWLQGSQVRLRQALDAGLPDPCNPVTCTNRRGFVQSVVSLPLAPAWPLGDWPVFSDAAAGAGSFDGGGLGAGRGDADAGRLNAGRLDVVADLDTLGRQIWVYTPAPISRTQSYPVLLVLDGEVWLKRHHLHLALAQLMDAGLIAPAYIVFIDSGGTEQRWQELGESNFGRYLTGPLLNWLKTHYAISPKPADRVVIGQSLGALTVLRTLVAYPQLIGAGISQSASLWQDVLFNELNALDATQTPLAGTRAWIEVGSQEWILAPLQPKAVHQLRKAGMQVKDMVYNGGHDYACWRINLASALMQLLPGPNALPGPGAYPAGNLS
;
A
#
# COMPACT_ATOMS: atom_id res chain seq x y z
N MET A 1 27.73 -25.05 5.69
CA MET A 1 26.60 -24.48 4.93
C MET A 1 26.91 -23.00 4.76
N THR A 2 27.30 -22.59 3.57
CA THR A 2 27.53 -21.17 3.23
C THR A 2 26.19 -20.45 3.30
N ALA A 3 26.09 -19.44 4.17
CA ALA A 3 24.92 -18.58 4.23
C ALA A 3 24.67 -18.03 2.84
N SER A 4 23.57 -18.45 2.20
CA SER A 4 23.11 -17.88 0.95
C SER A 4 22.88 -16.41 1.20
N THR A 5 23.66 -15.54 0.53
CA THR A 5 23.45 -14.10 0.63
C THR A 5 22.16 -13.81 -0.10
N ARG A 6 21.15 -13.29 0.64
CA ARG A 6 19.87 -12.89 0.04
C ARG A 6 20.11 -11.97 -1.14
N PRO A 7 19.47 -12.23 -2.28
CA PRO A 7 19.55 -11.31 -3.39
C PRO A 7 18.97 -9.95 -2.97
N THR A 8 19.64 -8.88 -3.33
CA THR A 8 19.22 -7.50 -3.03
C THR A 8 18.87 -6.78 -4.32
N PRO A 9 17.93 -5.82 -4.29
CA PRO A 9 17.63 -5.00 -5.45
C PRO A 9 18.89 -4.37 -6.05
N PRO A 10 18.97 -4.21 -7.36
CA PRO A 10 20.11 -3.58 -8.02
C PRO A 10 20.29 -2.14 -7.50
N LYS A 11 21.54 -1.72 -7.36
CA LYS A 11 21.88 -0.36 -6.94
C LYS A 11 21.86 0.57 -8.16
N LEU A 12 20.67 1.02 -8.55
CA LEU A 12 20.51 2.02 -9.60
C LEU A 12 20.66 3.44 -9.03
N PRO A 13 21.19 4.40 -9.81
CA PRO A 13 21.15 5.80 -9.44
C PRO A 13 19.73 6.25 -9.14
N ARG A 14 19.56 6.99 -8.04
CA ARG A 14 18.27 7.59 -7.73
C ARG A 14 18.00 8.73 -8.72
N PRO A 15 16.79 8.83 -9.29
CA PRO A 15 16.38 10.02 -10.04
C PRO A 15 16.47 11.28 -9.16
N GLN A 16 16.56 12.43 -9.80
CA GLN A 16 16.49 13.73 -9.10
C GLN A 16 15.21 13.72 -8.22
N PRO A 17 15.33 14.05 -6.92
CA PRO A 17 14.15 14.16 -6.05
C PRO A 17 13.26 15.31 -6.52
N ALA A 18 11.99 15.30 -6.08
CA ALA A 18 11.09 16.42 -6.32
C ALA A 18 11.72 17.71 -5.82
N PRO A 19 11.64 18.82 -6.59
CA PRO A 19 12.31 20.06 -6.24
C PRO A 19 11.69 20.67 -4.98
N LEU A 20 12.54 21.14 -4.09
CA LEU A 20 12.13 22.01 -3.01
C LEU A 20 11.58 23.32 -3.57
N ALA A 21 10.52 23.82 -2.95
CA ALA A 21 9.82 25.02 -3.38
C ALA A 21 9.58 25.97 -2.19
N THR A 22 9.05 27.13 -2.48
CA THR A 22 8.66 28.12 -1.48
C THR A 22 7.14 28.27 -1.49
N SER A 23 6.51 28.03 -0.36
CA SER A 23 5.09 28.29 -0.16
C SER A 23 4.85 29.80 -0.10
N PRO A 24 3.95 30.40 -0.89
CA PRO A 24 3.61 31.80 -0.78
C PRO A 24 3.12 32.19 0.62
N THR A 25 2.29 31.33 1.24
CA THR A 25 1.79 31.55 2.61
C THR A 25 2.93 31.60 3.62
N LEU A 26 3.86 30.64 3.56
CA LEU A 26 4.98 30.58 4.51
C LEU A 26 6.00 31.70 4.25
N ASP A 27 6.23 32.06 3.00
CA ASP A 27 7.14 33.17 2.67
C ASP A 27 6.59 34.50 3.20
N ALA A 28 5.31 34.78 3.01
CA ALA A 28 4.67 35.98 3.56
C ALA A 28 4.81 36.07 5.09
N VAL A 29 4.63 34.98 5.81
CA VAL A 29 4.84 34.93 7.27
C VAL A 29 6.32 35.13 7.61
N HIS A 30 7.22 34.48 6.89
CA HIS A 30 8.67 34.58 7.08
C HIS A 30 9.15 36.03 6.90
N GLN A 31 8.76 36.69 5.81
CA GLN A 31 9.11 38.10 5.57
C GLN A 31 8.61 39.05 6.65
N ARG A 32 7.42 38.80 7.17
CA ARG A 32 6.86 39.59 8.30
C ARG A 32 7.65 39.35 9.58
N LEU A 33 8.07 38.12 9.85
CA LEU A 33 8.88 37.78 11.03
C LEU A 33 10.26 38.41 10.98
N LEU A 34 10.86 38.48 9.80
CA LEU A 34 12.16 39.18 9.62
C LEU A 34 12.05 40.69 9.91
N LYS A 35 10.95 41.32 9.51
CA LYS A 35 10.72 42.76 9.73
C LYS A 35 10.25 43.08 11.15
N HIS A 36 9.51 42.17 11.77
CA HIS A 36 8.83 42.34 13.05
C HIS A 36 9.01 41.12 13.96
N PRO A 37 10.22 40.80 14.42
CA PRO A 37 10.48 39.60 15.23
C PRO A 37 9.71 39.57 16.56
N GLN A 38 9.34 40.73 17.09
CA GLN A 38 8.51 40.85 18.28
C GLN A 38 7.08 40.31 18.12
N LEU A 39 6.61 40.16 16.90
CA LEU A 39 5.30 39.58 16.56
C LEU A 39 5.30 38.06 16.36
N ALA A 40 6.42 37.37 16.66
CA ALA A 40 6.57 35.94 16.36
C ALA A 40 5.42 35.08 16.90
N SER A 41 5.07 35.23 18.18
CA SER A 41 3.97 34.46 18.78
C SER A 41 2.61 34.74 18.12
N GLN A 42 2.34 36.03 17.79
CA GLN A 42 1.10 36.42 17.13
C GLN A 42 1.00 35.88 15.71
N LEU A 43 2.05 36.04 14.91
CA LEU A 43 2.10 35.56 13.51
C LEU A 43 2.02 34.04 13.43
N GLN A 44 2.67 33.35 14.35
CA GLN A 44 2.55 31.90 14.47
C GLN A 44 1.12 31.46 14.81
N ALA A 45 0.48 32.12 15.78
CA ALA A 45 -0.91 31.82 16.13
C ALA A 45 -1.85 32.04 14.93
N GLN A 46 -1.68 33.15 14.20
CA GLN A 46 -2.45 33.44 12.98
C GLN A 46 -2.24 32.37 11.91
N LEU A 47 -0.99 31.93 11.68
CA LEU A 47 -0.68 30.86 10.72
C LEU A 47 -1.46 29.59 11.09
N TRP A 48 -1.37 29.12 12.33
CA TRP A 48 -2.03 27.90 12.78
C TRP A 48 -3.56 28.00 12.87
N GLN A 49 -4.11 29.20 12.92
CA GLN A 49 -5.56 29.42 12.76
C GLN A 49 -6.01 29.32 11.30
N GLN A 50 -5.14 29.69 10.34
CA GLN A 50 -5.43 29.62 8.91
C GLN A 50 -5.21 28.22 8.33
N VAL A 51 -4.23 27.48 8.87
CA VAL A 51 -3.92 26.11 8.45
C VAL A 51 -4.91 25.15 9.12
N THR A 52 -6.01 24.87 8.44
CA THR A 52 -7.05 23.96 8.94
C THR A 52 -6.74 22.48 8.74
N ALA A 53 -5.80 22.17 7.83
CA ALA A 53 -5.34 20.82 7.53
C ALA A 53 -3.88 20.83 7.08
N THR A 54 -3.16 19.76 7.39
CA THR A 54 -1.77 19.54 6.97
C THR A 54 -1.65 18.25 6.15
N PRO A 55 -0.73 18.19 5.16
CA PRO A 55 0.10 19.27 4.66
C PRO A 55 -0.73 20.41 4.06
N LEU A 56 -0.21 21.66 4.11
CA LEU A 56 -0.81 22.77 3.40
C LEU A 56 -0.62 22.55 1.90
N LEU A 57 -1.72 22.56 1.14
CA LEU A 57 -1.73 22.39 -0.31
C LEU A 57 -2.08 23.71 -0.99
N GLU A 58 -1.16 24.21 -1.81
CA GLU A 58 -1.35 25.44 -2.58
C GLU A 58 -1.15 25.09 -4.07
N ALA A 59 -2.06 25.53 -4.95
CA ALA A 59 -1.81 25.41 -6.38
C ALA A 59 -0.54 26.20 -6.74
N ASP A 60 0.33 25.62 -7.56
CA ASP A 60 1.54 26.33 -7.96
C ASP A 60 1.20 27.48 -8.93
N PRO A 61 1.43 28.74 -8.56
CA PRO A 61 1.10 29.87 -9.44
C PRO A 61 1.97 29.94 -10.70
N THR A 62 3.04 29.16 -10.77
CA THR A 62 4.02 29.17 -11.87
C THR A 62 3.91 27.97 -12.81
N GLN A 63 3.22 26.89 -12.38
CA GLN A 63 3.12 25.64 -13.15
C GLN A 63 1.73 25.02 -12.99
N GLU A 64 0.96 25.04 -14.07
CA GLU A 64 -0.35 24.39 -14.11
C GLU A 64 -0.23 22.88 -13.84
N GLY A 65 -1.18 22.32 -13.12
CA GLY A 65 -1.19 20.89 -12.75
C GLY A 65 -0.20 20.50 -11.64
N LYS A 66 0.52 21.49 -11.06
CA LYS A 66 1.40 21.27 -9.89
C LYS A 66 0.84 21.89 -8.63
N TYR A 67 1.26 21.35 -7.51
CA TYR A 67 0.96 21.84 -6.17
C TYR A 67 2.24 22.06 -5.38
N LEU A 68 2.22 23.09 -4.54
CA LEU A 68 3.18 23.30 -3.48
C LEU A 68 2.64 22.59 -2.24
N VAL A 69 3.34 21.56 -1.81
CA VAL A 69 2.97 20.71 -0.67
C VAL A 69 3.87 21.07 0.50
N THR A 70 3.32 21.80 1.46
CA THR A 70 4.06 22.25 2.63
C THR A 70 3.73 21.41 3.85
N PHE A 71 4.69 20.60 4.25
CA PHE A 71 4.63 19.86 5.50
C PHE A 71 4.95 20.81 6.65
N LEU A 72 4.12 20.75 7.69
CA LEU A 72 4.20 21.62 8.86
C LEU A 72 4.26 20.79 10.13
N TRP A 73 5.18 21.11 11.01
CA TRP A 73 5.27 20.52 12.34
C TRP A 73 5.50 21.62 13.38
N ARG A 74 4.92 21.44 14.57
CA ARG A 74 5.06 22.38 15.68
C ARG A 74 5.58 21.68 16.92
N GLY A 75 6.62 22.23 17.51
CA GLY A 75 7.17 21.74 18.76
C GLY A 75 8.61 22.15 19.01
N ALA A 76 9.07 21.90 20.24
CA ALA A 76 10.45 22.13 20.62
C ALA A 76 11.34 21.07 20.01
N ALA A 77 12.29 21.48 19.14
CA ALA A 77 13.30 20.61 18.56
C ALA A 77 14.54 21.43 18.18
N GLN A 78 15.69 20.78 18.11
CA GLN A 78 16.89 21.33 17.47
C GLN A 78 16.90 21.06 15.97
N ARG A 79 16.33 19.92 15.56
CA ARG A 79 16.16 19.49 14.17
C ARG A 79 14.87 18.69 14.02
N VAL A 80 14.26 18.81 12.87
CA VAL A 80 13.15 17.94 12.46
C VAL A 80 13.49 17.36 11.10
N LEU A 81 13.49 16.03 10.99
CA LEU A 81 13.61 15.35 9.71
C LEU A 81 12.18 14.97 9.26
N LEU A 82 11.86 15.34 8.03
CA LEU A 82 10.65 14.89 7.36
C LEU A 82 10.97 13.61 6.59
N PHE A 83 10.31 12.51 6.92
CA PHE A 83 10.33 11.32 6.10
C PHE A 83 9.08 11.29 5.23
N VAL A 84 9.25 11.26 3.91
CA VAL A 84 8.18 11.06 2.93
C VAL A 84 8.58 9.88 2.05
N ASN A 85 7.67 8.92 1.89
CA ASN A 85 7.94 7.73 1.08
C ASN A 85 8.44 8.15 -0.31
N ARG A 86 9.60 7.63 -0.70
CA ARG A 86 10.31 7.87 -1.96
C ARG A 86 10.79 9.31 -2.21
N LEU A 87 10.38 10.33 -1.46
CA LEU A 87 10.99 11.67 -1.56
C LEU A 87 12.24 11.79 -0.70
N THR A 88 12.23 11.28 0.53
CA THR A 88 13.42 11.31 1.39
C THR A 88 14.51 10.40 0.84
N ASP A 89 15.70 10.97 0.64
CA ASP A 89 16.87 10.19 0.26
C ASP A 89 17.64 9.74 1.50
N GLU A 90 17.57 8.43 1.78
CA GLU A 90 18.25 7.81 2.93
C GLU A 90 19.78 7.92 2.87
N LYS A 91 20.36 8.24 1.69
CA LYS A 91 21.79 8.46 1.52
C LYS A 91 22.17 9.93 1.65
N ASN A 92 21.20 10.82 1.47
CA ASN A 92 21.38 12.27 1.61
C ASN A 92 20.15 12.88 2.30
N LEU A 93 20.15 12.89 3.62
CA LEU A 93 19.03 13.42 4.41
C LEU A 93 18.99 14.96 4.45
N ALA A 94 19.99 15.65 3.89
CA ALA A 94 20.10 17.10 4.00
C ALA A 94 18.87 17.84 3.44
N ASP A 95 18.32 17.37 2.32
CA ASP A 95 17.18 17.97 1.64
C ASP A 95 15.83 17.63 2.32
N SER A 96 15.84 16.74 3.32
CA SER A 96 14.68 16.36 4.09
C SER A 96 14.63 16.99 5.49
N TYR A 97 15.62 17.81 5.87
CA TYR A 97 15.52 18.60 7.09
C TYR A 97 14.56 19.77 6.92
N MET A 98 13.61 19.86 7.86
CA MET A 98 12.68 20.96 7.90
C MET A 98 13.36 22.26 8.34
N ARG A 99 12.90 23.37 7.79
CA ARG A 99 13.32 24.74 8.14
C ARG A 99 12.45 25.26 9.28
N ARG A 100 13.01 26.06 10.17
CA ARG A 100 12.29 26.68 11.27
C ARG A 100 11.90 28.12 10.91
N LEU A 101 10.67 28.50 11.15
CA LEU A 101 10.27 29.90 11.09
C LEU A 101 10.95 30.69 12.21
N PRO A 102 11.59 31.84 11.90
CA PRO A 102 12.35 32.62 12.88
C PRO A 102 11.53 32.99 14.13
N GLY A 103 12.10 32.79 15.30
CA GLY A 103 11.47 33.14 16.57
C GLY A 103 10.28 32.29 16.99
N THR A 104 9.98 31.21 16.27
CA THR A 104 8.82 30.31 16.54
C THR A 104 9.26 28.88 16.80
N ASP A 105 8.33 27.99 17.15
CA ASP A 105 8.49 26.54 17.22
C ASP A 105 7.86 25.82 16.02
N THR A 106 7.58 26.56 14.94
CA THR A 106 7.01 26.01 13.68
C THR A 106 8.10 25.63 12.71
N TRP A 107 8.04 24.40 12.22
CA TRP A 107 8.97 23.82 11.22
C TRP A 107 8.19 23.53 9.96
N TYR A 108 8.84 23.70 8.79
CA TYR A 108 8.22 23.48 7.49
C TYR A 108 9.21 23.00 6.44
N LEU A 109 8.68 22.28 5.46
CA LEU A 109 9.39 21.93 4.23
C LEU A 109 8.37 21.83 3.09
N THR A 110 8.68 22.42 1.93
CA THR A 110 7.77 22.49 0.79
C THR A 110 8.38 21.78 -0.42
N TYR A 111 7.60 20.87 -1.01
CA TYR A 111 7.91 20.23 -2.29
C TYR A 111 6.93 20.69 -3.37
N ARG A 112 7.40 20.69 -4.63
CA ARG A 112 6.53 20.84 -5.80
C ARG A 112 6.18 19.48 -6.32
N MET A 113 4.87 19.13 -6.38
CA MET A 113 4.39 17.83 -6.76
C MET A 113 3.32 17.93 -7.85
N ASP A 114 3.15 16.87 -8.63
CA ASP A 114 2.02 16.73 -9.57
C ASP A 114 0.71 16.54 -8.81
N ALA A 115 -0.40 17.02 -9.40
CA ALA A 115 -1.71 17.01 -8.76
C ALA A 115 -2.31 15.62 -8.49
N ASP A 116 -1.72 14.55 -9.03
CA ASP A 116 -2.13 13.15 -8.86
C ASP A 116 -1.26 12.36 -7.87
N TRP A 117 -0.34 13.05 -7.16
CA TRP A 117 0.59 12.40 -6.25
C TRP A 117 -0.04 11.99 -4.91
N ARG A 118 0.41 10.82 -4.39
CA ARG A 118 0.10 10.33 -3.05
C ARG A 118 1.31 9.68 -2.39
N ALA A 119 1.49 9.91 -1.07
CA ALA A 119 2.49 9.23 -0.26
C ALA A 119 2.14 9.21 1.23
N SER A 120 2.74 8.25 1.96
CA SER A 120 2.82 8.31 3.42
C SER A 120 4.01 9.16 3.87
N TYR A 121 3.88 9.80 5.03
CA TYR A 121 4.93 10.62 5.64
C TYR A 121 4.87 10.60 7.16
N CYS A 122 5.97 10.99 7.80
CA CYS A 122 6.05 11.18 9.24
C CYS A 122 7.16 12.18 9.61
N PHE A 123 7.13 12.66 10.84
CA PHE A 123 8.12 13.57 11.39
C PHE A 123 9.04 12.87 12.38
N LEU A 124 10.31 13.25 12.36
CA LEU A 124 11.31 12.80 13.31
C LEU A 124 11.93 14.03 13.99
N PRO A 125 11.32 14.55 15.07
CA PRO A 125 11.90 15.63 15.84
C PRO A 125 13.05 15.11 16.73
N ALA A 126 14.14 15.91 16.84
CA ALA A 126 15.23 15.62 17.75
C ALA A 126 15.52 16.83 18.65
N LEU A 127 15.55 16.62 19.95
CA LEU A 127 15.89 17.64 20.94
C LEU A 127 17.40 17.90 21.04
N SER A 128 18.22 16.93 20.60
CA SER A 128 19.68 17.04 20.52
C SER A 128 20.24 16.10 19.44
N ALA A 129 21.49 16.30 19.05
CA ALA A 129 22.18 15.38 18.13
C ALA A 129 22.25 13.95 18.67
N ALA A 130 22.38 13.78 19.99
CA ALA A 130 22.40 12.48 20.64
C ALA A 130 21.05 11.75 20.56
N GLN A 131 19.94 12.48 20.40
CA GLN A 131 18.59 11.94 20.27
C GLN A 131 18.17 11.79 18.78
N ALA A 132 19.07 12.03 17.86
CA ALA A 132 18.81 11.86 16.43
C ALA A 132 19.29 10.47 15.94
N PRO A 133 18.49 9.41 16.09
CA PRO A 133 18.90 8.03 15.82
C PRO A 133 19.26 7.79 14.34
N TRP A 134 18.80 8.65 13.45
CA TRP A 134 19.14 8.62 12.01
C TRP A 134 20.55 9.14 11.71
N LEU A 135 21.24 9.83 12.64
CA LEU A 135 22.62 10.32 12.48
C LEU A 135 23.66 9.30 12.94
N GLN A 136 23.24 8.23 13.63
CA GLN A 136 24.14 7.27 14.24
C GLN A 136 23.80 5.85 13.82
N GLY A 137 24.77 5.15 13.27
CA GLY A 137 24.67 3.71 13.05
C GLY A 137 24.54 3.24 11.61
N SER A 138 24.06 2.01 11.45
CA SER A 138 23.93 1.34 10.17
C SER A 138 22.67 1.78 9.40
N GLN A 139 22.66 1.49 8.09
CA GLN A 139 21.46 1.67 7.24
C GLN A 139 20.20 1.01 7.83
N VAL A 140 20.36 -0.10 8.55
CA VAL A 140 19.24 -0.79 9.22
C VAL A 140 18.64 0.08 10.33
N ARG A 141 19.48 0.71 11.16
CA ARG A 141 19.02 1.63 12.22
C ARG A 141 18.35 2.88 11.66
N LEU A 142 18.92 3.45 10.59
CA LEU A 142 18.29 4.56 9.89
C LEU A 142 16.88 4.18 9.41
N ARG A 143 16.74 3.05 8.73
CA ARG A 143 15.43 2.58 8.24
C ARG A 143 14.46 2.34 9.41
N GLN A 144 14.93 1.77 10.52
CA GLN A 144 14.10 1.59 11.71
C GLN A 144 13.60 2.92 12.28
N ALA A 145 14.46 3.93 12.33
CA ALA A 145 14.09 5.25 12.81
C ALA A 145 13.07 5.94 11.87
N LEU A 146 13.28 5.86 10.56
CA LEU A 146 12.35 6.43 9.57
C LEU A 146 10.97 5.77 9.63
N ASP A 147 10.93 4.44 9.77
CA ASP A 147 9.67 3.70 9.90
C ASP A 147 8.89 4.08 11.17
N ALA A 148 9.59 4.43 12.27
CA ALA A 148 9.02 4.73 13.58
C ALA A 148 8.79 6.24 13.83
N GLY A 149 8.84 7.08 12.81
CA GLY A 149 8.55 8.51 12.93
C GLY A 149 7.13 8.79 13.42
N LEU A 150 6.91 9.99 13.95
CA LEU A 150 5.62 10.44 14.48
C LEU A 150 4.68 10.85 13.36
N PRO A 151 3.41 10.44 13.38
CA PRO A 151 2.41 10.95 12.45
C PRO A 151 2.18 12.44 12.67
N ASP A 152 1.61 13.09 11.68
CA ASP A 152 1.20 14.50 11.74
C ASP A 152 -0.07 14.63 12.59
N PRO A 153 -0.03 15.34 13.74
CA PRO A 153 -1.18 15.46 14.62
C PRO A 153 -2.33 16.30 14.02
N CYS A 154 -2.06 17.07 12.96
CA CYS A 154 -3.06 17.89 12.27
C CYS A 154 -3.58 17.23 10.98
N ASN A 155 -3.17 16.00 10.69
CA ASN A 155 -3.66 15.22 9.56
C ASN A 155 -4.38 13.95 10.04
N PRO A 156 -5.72 13.88 9.93
CA PRO A 156 -6.47 12.72 10.37
C PRO A 156 -6.31 11.50 9.44
N VAL A 157 -5.82 11.71 8.19
CA VAL A 157 -5.67 10.61 7.23
C VAL A 157 -4.37 9.87 7.48
N THR A 158 -4.50 8.62 7.89
CA THR A 158 -3.35 7.80 8.28
C THR A 158 -3.28 6.47 7.52
N CYS A 159 -2.10 5.88 7.54
CA CYS A 159 -1.81 4.55 7.01
C CYS A 159 -0.77 3.88 7.90
N THR A 160 -0.96 2.61 8.22
CA THR A 160 0.00 1.86 9.03
C THR A 160 1.01 1.17 8.13
N ASN A 161 2.29 1.32 8.40
CA ASN A 161 3.33 0.61 7.64
C ASN A 161 3.43 -0.87 8.05
N ARG A 162 4.24 -1.66 7.30
CA ARG A 162 4.42 -3.08 7.58
C ARG A 162 4.88 -3.38 9.01
N ARG A 163 5.62 -2.48 9.66
CA ARG A 163 6.11 -2.65 11.03
C ARG A 163 5.10 -2.30 12.11
N GLY A 164 3.94 -1.75 11.72
CA GLY A 164 2.87 -1.35 12.64
C GLY A 164 2.94 0.10 13.11
N PHE A 165 3.84 0.91 12.55
CA PHE A 165 3.88 2.34 12.86
C PHE A 165 2.89 3.11 11.99
N VAL A 166 2.15 4.01 12.63
CA VAL A 166 1.20 4.89 11.95
C VAL A 166 1.95 6.03 11.27
N GLN A 167 1.63 6.27 10.03
CA GLN A 167 2.14 7.38 9.23
C GLN A 167 0.95 8.20 8.71
N SER A 168 1.13 9.50 8.53
CA SER A 168 0.13 10.34 7.88
C SER A 168 0.17 10.18 6.38
N VAL A 169 -0.94 10.47 5.70
CA VAL A 169 -1.04 10.35 4.23
C VAL A 169 -1.34 11.71 3.63
N VAL A 170 -0.58 12.07 2.61
CA VAL A 170 -0.89 13.16 1.71
C VAL A 170 -1.46 12.60 0.42
N SER A 171 -2.58 13.17 -0.04
CA SER A 171 -3.19 12.88 -1.34
C SER A 171 -3.51 14.19 -2.03
N LEU A 172 -3.02 14.39 -3.24
CA LEU A 172 -3.33 15.56 -4.01
C LEU A 172 -4.67 15.40 -4.76
N PRO A 173 -5.29 16.48 -5.24
CA PRO A 173 -6.67 16.46 -5.71
C PRO A 173 -6.99 15.49 -6.85
N LEU A 174 -6.02 15.16 -7.69
CA LEU A 174 -6.18 14.21 -8.80
C LEU A 174 -5.61 12.81 -8.50
N ALA A 175 -5.10 12.57 -7.28
CA ALA A 175 -4.68 11.23 -6.87
C ALA A 175 -5.89 10.27 -6.88
N PRO A 176 -5.69 8.99 -7.28
CA PRO A 176 -6.77 8.00 -7.23
C PRO A 176 -7.47 8.01 -5.87
N ALA A 177 -8.79 7.95 -5.84
CA ALA A 177 -9.60 7.98 -4.62
C ALA A 177 -10.23 6.61 -4.34
N TRP A 178 -10.54 6.34 -3.07
CA TRP A 178 -11.38 5.20 -2.72
C TRP A 178 -12.80 5.43 -3.26
N PRO A 179 -13.46 4.44 -3.87
CA PRO A 179 -14.73 4.66 -4.56
C PRO A 179 -15.88 5.18 -3.67
N LEU A 180 -15.79 4.96 -2.38
CA LEU A 180 -16.80 5.37 -1.40
C LEU A 180 -16.35 6.58 -0.54
N GLY A 181 -15.43 7.40 -1.06
CA GLY A 181 -14.88 8.56 -0.36
C GLY A 181 -13.47 8.32 0.15
N ASP A 182 -13.24 8.48 1.45
CA ASP A 182 -11.95 8.18 2.07
C ASP A 182 -11.80 6.71 2.40
N TRP A 183 -10.56 6.24 2.55
CA TRP A 183 -10.32 4.92 3.11
C TRP A 183 -10.95 4.83 4.50
N PRO A 184 -11.82 3.82 4.74
CA PRO A 184 -12.56 3.75 5.98
C PRO A 184 -11.63 3.53 7.19
N VAL A 185 -11.93 4.24 8.28
CA VAL A 185 -11.25 4.08 9.57
C VAL A 185 -12.14 3.23 10.47
N PHE A 186 -11.63 2.11 10.92
CA PHE A 186 -12.34 1.20 11.83
C PHE A 186 -11.65 1.21 13.19
N SER A 187 -12.45 1.18 14.26
CA SER A 187 -11.92 0.91 15.60
C SER A 187 -11.57 -0.58 15.73
N ASP A 188 -10.61 -0.91 16.59
CA ASP A 188 -10.27 -2.31 16.88
C ASP A 188 -11.48 -3.11 17.41
N ALA A 189 -12.40 -2.46 18.11
CA ALA A 189 -13.67 -3.06 18.55
C ALA A 189 -14.58 -3.44 17.37
N ALA A 190 -14.69 -2.58 16.35
CA ALA A 190 -15.45 -2.87 15.13
C ALA A 190 -14.79 -3.94 14.27
N ALA A 191 -13.47 -4.07 14.34
CA ALA A 191 -12.69 -5.09 13.63
C ALA A 191 -12.80 -6.50 14.24
N GLY A 192 -13.54 -6.68 15.33
CA GLY A 192 -13.62 -7.96 16.03
C GLY A 192 -12.33 -8.31 16.77
N ALA A 193 -11.50 -7.32 17.08
CA ALA A 193 -10.24 -7.46 17.82
C ALA A 193 -10.48 -7.68 19.34
N GLY A 194 -11.48 -8.48 19.70
CA GLY A 194 -11.52 -9.14 21.00
C GLY A 194 -10.48 -10.24 20.99
N SER A 195 -9.32 -10.00 21.66
CA SER A 195 -8.31 -11.01 22.06
C SER A 195 -8.09 -12.15 21.04
N PHE A 196 -7.14 -11.96 20.13
CA PHE A 196 -6.62 -13.02 19.25
C PHE A 196 -5.70 -14.01 20.01
N ASP A 197 -5.96 -14.23 21.30
CA ASP A 197 -5.30 -15.29 22.06
C ASP A 197 -6.01 -16.61 21.77
N GLY A 198 -5.22 -17.56 21.26
CA GLY A 198 -5.66 -18.85 20.75
C GLY A 198 -6.51 -19.61 21.75
N GLY A 199 -7.75 -19.84 21.41
CA GLY A 199 -8.67 -20.66 22.17
C GLY A 199 -10.04 -20.80 21.51
N GLY A 200 -10.27 -21.92 20.81
CA GLY A 200 -11.55 -22.54 20.66
C GLY A 200 -12.61 -21.84 19.79
N LEU A 201 -13.18 -22.59 18.89
CA LEU A 201 -14.45 -22.33 18.20
C LEU A 201 -15.53 -21.78 19.18
N GLY A 202 -15.70 -20.47 19.19
CA GLY A 202 -16.69 -19.79 20.01
C GLY A 202 -17.34 -18.65 19.24
N ALA A 203 -18.61 -18.81 18.88
CA ALA A 203 -19.44 -17.77 18.30
C ALA A 203 -19.68 -16.66 19.35
N GLY A 204 -18.90 -15.59 19.31
CA GLY A 204 -19.13 -14.36 20.08
C GLY A 204 -20.03 -13.40 19.31
N ARG A 205 -21.32 -13.35 19.67
CA ARG A 205 -22.21 -12.23 19.33
C ARG A 205 -21.77 -11.02 20.14
N GLY A 206 -21.22 -10.00 19.49
CA GLY A 206 -21.03 -8.68 20.06
C GLY A 206 -21.97 -7.70 19.38
N ASP A 207 -23.04 -7.34 20.07
CA ASP A 207 -23.88 -6.20 19.74
C ASP A 207 -23.10 -4.92 20.08
N ALA A 208 -22.84 -4.07 19.10
CA ALA A 208 -22.60 -2.65 19.33
C ALA A 208 -22.82 -1.86 18.03
N ASP A 209 -23.64 -0.90 18.15
CA ASP A 209 -24.15 0.14 17.28
C ASP A 209 -23.03 0.95 16.59
N ALA A 210 -22.54 0.49 15.46
CA ALA A 210 -21.88 1.28 14.44
C ALA A 210 -22.63 0.98 13.15
N GLY A 211 -23.18 1.98 12.51
CA GLY A 211 -24.16 1.90 11.42
C GLY A 211 -24.03 0.65 10.58
N ARG A 212 -25.08 -0.16 10.54
CA ARG A 212 -25.23 -1.52 9.99
C ARG A 212 -24.33 -1.80 8.77
N LEU A 213 -23.06 -2.13 9.01
CA LEU A 213 -22.33 -3.03 8.13
C LEU A 213 -22.94 -4.41 8.36
N ASN A 214 -23.37 -5.09 7.29
CA ASN A 214 -23.70 -6.51 7.37
C ASN A 214 -22.44 -7.24 7.82
N ALA A 215 -22.27 -7.41 9.13
CA ALA A 215 -21.06 -7.94 9.72
C ALA A 215 -20.88 -9.39 9.26
N GLY A 216 -19.94 -9.61 8.35
CA GLY A 216 -19.50 -10.94 7.98
C GLY A 216 -18.87 -11.69 9.16
N ARG A 217 -18.50 -12.94 8.96
CA ARG A 217 -17.82 -13.77 9.96
C ARG A 217 -16.35 -13.90 9.63
N LEU A 218 -15.48 -13.73 10.62
CA LEU A 218 -14.06 -13.98 10.52
C LEU A 218 -13.70 -15.26 11.28
N ASP A 219 -13.25 -16.29 10.56
CA ASP A 219 -12.77 -17.54 11.11
C ASP A 219 -11.24 -17.51 11.19
N VAL A 220 -10.68 -18.00 12.29
CA VAL A 220 -9.23 -18.21 12.47
C VAL A 220 -8.93 -19.68 12.26
N VAL A 221 -8.02 -19.97 11.38
CA VAL A 221 -7.60 -21.34 11.03
C VAL A 221 -6.12 -21.48 11.34
N ALA A 222 -5.78 -22.41 12.22
CA ALA A 222 -4.41 -22.80 12.49
C ALA A 222 -4.08 -24.10 11.74
N ASP A 223 -2.80 -24.28 11.44
CA ASP A 223 -2.20 -25.56 11.02
C ASP A 223 -2.73 -26.20 9.73
N LEU A 224 -2.67 -25.50 8.61
CA LEU A 224 -2.72 -26.15 7.28
C LEU A 224 -1.34 -26.59 6.77
N ASP A 225 -0.28 -26.16 7.42
CA ASP A 225 1.09 -26.58 7.15
C ASP A 225 1.87 -26.83 8.45
N THR A 226 2.99 -27.53 8.38
CA THR A 226 3.89 -27.85 9.51
C THR A 226 4.58 -26.63 10.11
N LEU A 227 4.33 -25.43 9.58
CA LEU A 227 4.98 -24.18 9.99
C LEU A 227 4.11 -23.37 10.98
N GLY A 228 2.93 -23.86 11.34
CA GLY A 228 2.03 -23.17 12.27
C GLY A 228 1.48 -21.84 11.72
N ARG A 229 1.32 -21.74 10.40
CA ARG A 229 0.82 -20.56 9.73
C ARG A 229 -0.61 -20.23 10.13
N GLN A 230 -0.86 -18.99 10.53
CA GLN A 230 -2.21 -18.51 10.72
C GLN A 230 -2.86 -18.14 9.38
N ILE A 231 -4.12 -18.52 9.25
CA ILE A 231 -4.99 -18.12 8.14
C ILE A 231 -6.27 -17.59 8.74
N TRP A 232 -6.77 -16.50 8.17
CA TRP A 232 -8.06 -15.94 8.54
C TRP A 232 -8.95 -15.96 7.31
N VAL A 233 -10.19 -16.44 7.49
CA VAL A 233 -11.18 -16.46 6.41
C VAL A 233 -12.34 -15.56 6.77
N TYR A 234 -12.51 -14.49 6.04
CA TYR A 234 -13.66 -13.62 6.14
C TYR A 234 -14.76 -14.12 5.19
N THR A 235 -15.93 -14.37 5.76
CA THR A 235 -17.16 -14.74 5.05
C THR A 235 -18.10 -13.54 5.07
N PRO A 236 -18.39 -12.86 3.93
CA PRO A 236 -19.33 -11.74 3.92
C PRO A 236 -20.75 -12.20 4.24
N ALA A 237 -21.61 -11.29 4.69
CA ALA A 237 -23.03 -11.55 4.90
C ALA A 237 -23.87 -10.67 3.94
N PRO A 238 -25.02 -11.18 3.41
CA PRO A 238 -25.46 -12.57 3.49
C PRO A 238 -24.81 -13.45 2.42
N ILE A 239 -24.31 -14.62 2.79
CA ILE A 239 -23.89 -15.66 1.84
C ILE A 239 -24.90 -16.81 1.85
N SER A 240 -25.33 -17.23 0.67
CA SER A 240 -26.16 -18.43 0.49
C SER A 240 -25.27 -19.68 0.51
N ARG A 241 -25.69 -20.71 1.24
CA ARG A 241 -25.00 -22.01 1.23
C ARG A 241 -25.24 -22.83 -0.04
N THR A 242 -26.18 -22.39 -0.88
CA THR A 242 -26.54 -23.07 -2.14
C THR A 242 -25.80 -22.51 -3.36
N GLN A 243 -25.04 -21.44 -3.17
CA GLN A 243 -24.25 -20.80 -4.23
C GLN A 243 -22.77 -20.87 -3.91
N SER A 244 -21.94 -20.91 -4.96
CA SER A 244 -20.49 -20.80 -4.84
C SER A 244 -20.04 -19.37 -5.13
N TYR A 245 -19.03 -18.91 -4.41
CA TYR A 245 -18.55 -17.54 -4.47
C TYR A 245 -17.06 -17.45 -4.84
N PRO A 246 -16.62 -16.35 -5.45
CA PRO A 246 -15.22 -16.05 -5.64
C PRO A 246 -14.43 -16.12 -4.33
N VAL A 247 -13.12 -16.31 -4.45
CA VAL A 247 -12.19 -16.27 -3.30
C VAL A 247 -11.01 -15.36 -3.61
N LEU A 248 -10.69 -14.47 -2.66
CA LEU A 248 -9.54 -13.59 -2.65
C LEU A 248 -8.49 -14.17 -1.71
N LEU A 249 -7.32 -14.55 -2.23
CA LEU A 249 -6.18 -15.04 -1.47
C LEU A 249 -5.20 -13.88 -1.26
N VAL A 250 -5.17 -13.33 -0.05
CA VAL A 250 -4.40 -12.12 0.29
C VAL A 250 -3.11 -12.50 0.98
N LEU A 251 -1.99 -12.28 0.31
CA LEU A 251 -0.65 -12.46 0.86
C LEU A 251 -0.31 -11.33 1.84
N ASP A 252 0.64 -11.55 2.77
CA ASP A 252 0.89 -10.64 3.89
C ASP A 252 -0.38 -10.36 4.71
N GLY A 253 -1.18 -11.40 4.92
CA GLY A 253 -2.54 -11.34 5.46
C GLY A 253 -2.63 -10.68 6.83
N GLU A 254 -1.60 -10.86 7.68
CA GLU A 254 -1.51 -10.23 9.00
C GLU A 254 -1.46 -8.69 8.92
N VAL A 255 -0.87 -8.14 7.88
CA VAL A 255 -0.81 -6.69 7.66
C VAL A 255 -2.15 -6.18 7.16
N TRP A 256 -2.71 -6.83 6.15
CA TRP A 256 -3.96 -6.41 5.54
C TRP A 256 -5.15 -6.55 6.47
N LEU A 257 -5.21 -7.63 7.24
CA LEU A 257 -6.29 -7.87 8.20
C LEU A 257 -6.18 -6.97 9.43
N LYS A 258 -5.03 -7.03 10.13
CA LYS A 258 -4.88 -6.44 11.47
C LYS A 258 -4.57 -4.94 11.47
N ARG A 259 -3.96 -4.41 10.39
CA ARG A 259 -3.51 -3.01 10.30
C ARG A 259 -4.34 -2.15 9.36
N HIS A 260 -4.89 -2.78 8.30
CA HIS A 260 -5.66 -2.07 7.29
C HIS A 260 -7.14 -2.42 7.34
N HIS A 261 -7.56 -3.40 8.14
CA HIS A 261 -8.94 -3.88 8.24
C HIS A 261 -9.57 -4.11 6.86
N LEU A 262 -8.78 -4.67 5.93
CA LEU A 262 -9.16 -4.83 4.53
C LEU A 262 -10.49 -5.57 4.35
N HIS A 263 -10.79 -6.55 5.21
CA HIS A 263 -12.06 -7.28 5.17
C HIS A 263 -13.27 -6.36 5.31
N LEU A 264 -13.20 -5.35 6.20
CA LEU A 264 -14.29 -4.40 6.40
C LEU A 264 -14.37 -3.39 5.24
N ALA A 265 -13.22 -2.93 4.74
CA ALA A 265 -13.19 -2.06 3.58
C ALA A 265 -13.78 -2.75 2.32
N LEU A 266 -13.45 -4.02 2.10
CA LEU A 266 -14.01 -4.79 0.99
C LEU A 266 -15.48 -5.15 1.22
N ALA A 267 -15.93 -5.38 2.46
CA ALA A 267 -17.34 -5.57 2.78
C ALA A 267 -18.17 -4.36 2.33
N GLN A 268 -17.69 -3.12 2.56
CA GLN A 268 -18.37 -1.92 2.06
C GLN A 268 -18.48 -1.89 0.54
N LEU A 269 -17.46 -2.33 -0.20
CA LEU A 269 -17.52 -2.43 -1.66
C LEU A 269 -18.51 -3.51 -2.12
N MET A 270 -18.59 -4.64 -1.41
CA MET A 270 -19.58 -5.70 -1.67
C MET A 270 -20.99 -5.21 -1.39
N ASP A 271 -21.24 -4.56 -0.26
CA ASP A 271 -22.54 -4.00 0.12
C ASP A 271 -23.02 -2.90 -0.85
N ALA A 272 -22.09 -2.09 -1.36
CA ALA A 272 -22.37 -1.11 -2.40
C ALA A 272 -22.59 -1.74 -3.80
N GLY A 273 -22.35 -3.04 -3.94
CA GLY A 273 -22.44 -3.75 -5.23
C GLY A 273 -21.34 -3.37 -6.23
N LEU A 274 -20.25 -2.78 -5.76
CA LEU A 274 -19.10 -2.42 -6.60
C LEU A 274 -18.22 -3.61 -6.94
N ILE A 275 -18.12 -4.58 -6.04
CA ILE A 275 -17.47 -5.87 -6.28
C ILE A 275 -18.43 -7.01 -5.95
N ALA A 276 -18.25 -8.14 -6.60
CA ALA A 276 -19.02 -9.35 -6.29
C ALA A 276 -18.73 -9.85 -4.87
N PRO A 277 -19.73 -10.38 -4.14
CA PRO A 277 -19.48 -11.04 -2.86
C PRO A 277 -18.42 -12.15 -3.00
N ALA A 278 -17.43 -12.17 -2.10
CA ALA A 278 -16.32 -13.11 -2.16
C ALA A 278 -15.83 -13.50 -0.76
N TYR A 279 -15.35 -14.72 -0.59
CA TYR A 279 -14.53 -15.08 0.56
C TYR A 279 -13.20 -14.36 0.50
N ILE A 280 -12.70 -13.89 1.66
CA ILE A 280 -11.38 -13.27 1.73
C ILE A 280 -10.51 -14.09 2.66
N VAL A 281 -9.43 -14.65 2.14
CA VAL A 281 -8.50 -15.52 2.86
C VAL A 281 -7.21 -14.75 3.08
N PHE A 282 -6.93 -14.39 4.30
CA PHE A 282 -5.71 -13.71 4.71
C PHE A 282 -4.66 -14.74 5.12
N ILE A 283 -3.50 -14.71 4.48
CA ILE A 283 -2.43 -15.70 4.65
C ILE A 283 -1.26 -15.02 5.35
N ASP A 284 -0.98 -15.44 6.58
CA ASP A 284 0.13 -14.92 7.37
C ASP A 284 1.47 -15.17 6.66
N SER A 285 2.31 -14.17 6.68
CA SER A 285 3.66 -14.25 6.11
C SER A 285 4.67 -14.97 7.01
N GLY A 286 4.32 -15.27 8.26
CA GLY A 286 5.22 -15.91 9.23
C GLY A 286 6.42 -15.06 9.65
N GLY A 287 6.36 -13.74 9.43
CA GLY A 287 7.45 -12.82 9.72
C GLY A 287 8.46 -12.66 8.58
N THR A 288 9.47 -11.81 8.80
CA THR A 288 10.36 -11.34 7.73
C THR A 288 11.19 -12.46 7.10
N GLU A 289 11.70 -13.40 7.91
CA GLU A 289 12.57 -14.49 7.42
C GLU A 289 11.78 -15.48 6.58
N GLN A 290 10.69 -16.00 7.14
CA GLN A 290 9.82 -16.96 6.44
C GLN A 290 9.21 -16.35 5.17
N ARG A 291 8.75 -15.10 5.26
CA ARG A 291 8.25 -14.36 4.09
C ARG A 291 9.26 -14.30 2.95
N TRP A 292 10.52 -14.05 3.29
CA TRP A 292 11.57 -14.00 2.26
C TRP A 292 11.78 -15.36 1.60
N GLN A 293 11.91 -16.42 2.41
CA GLN A 293 12.11 -17.77 1.90
C GLN A 293 10.95 -18.23 1.02
N GLU A 294 9.71 -17.95 1.42
CA GLU A 294 8.53 -18.42 0.70
C GLU A 294 8.17 -17.58 -0.52
N LEU A 295 8.15 -16.26 -0.38
CA LEU A 295 7.73 -15.37 -1.48
C LEU A 295 8.90 -14.98 -2.40
N GLY A 296 10.13 -15.00 -1.89
CA GLY A 296 11.32 -14.62 -2.64
C GLY A 296 12.05 -15.78 -3.30
N GLU A 297 12.18 -16.93 -2.64
CA GLU A 297 13.04 -18.03 -3.07
C GLU A 297 12.25 -19.25 -3.54
N SER A 298 11.14 -19.59 -2.88
CA SER A 298 10.36 -20.77 -3.18
C SER A 298 9.21 -20.52 -4.18
N ASN A 299 8.57 -21.58 -4.63
CA ASN A 299 7.30 -21.48 -5.36
C ASN A 299 6.13 -21.60 -4.39
N PHE A 300 5.79 -20.50 -3.71
CA PHE A 300 4.67 -20.44 -2.78
C PHE A 300 3.31 -20.70 -3.44
N GLY A 301 3.22 -20.52 -4.77
CA GLY A 301 2.04 -20.91 -5.55
C GLY A 301 1.66 -22.38 -5.36
N ARG A 302 2.62 -23.28 -5.10
CA ARG A 302 2.34 -24.70 -4.79
C ARG A 302 1.51 -24.86 -3.51
N TYR A 303 1.81 -24.07 -2.46
CA TYR A 303 1.03 -24.08 -1.24
C TYR A 303 -0.38 -23.54 -1.47
N LEU A 304 -0.50 -22.41 -2.19
CA LEU A 304 -1.79 -21.79 -2.50
C LEU A 304 -2.71 -22.72 -3.28
N THR A 305 -2.18 -23.44 -4.28
CA THR A 305 -2.95 -24.26 -5.23
C THR A 305 -3.15 -25.72 -4.78
N GLY A 306 -2.33 -26.18 -3.85
CA GLY A 306 -2.38 -27.52 -3.27
C GLY A 306 -3.09 -27.52 -1.91
N PRO A 307 -2.35 -27.48 -0.78
CA PRO A 307 -2.93 -27.63 0.55
C PRO A 307 -4.05 -26.63 0.83
N LEU A 308 -3.81 -25.32 0.61
CA LEU A 308 -4.78 -24.29 0.93
C LEU A 308 -6.05 -24.37 0.09
N LEU A 309 -5.92 -24.47 -1.25
CA LEU A 309 -7.09 -24.53 -2.13
C LEU A 309 -7.91 -25.79 -1.89
N ASN A 310 -7.28 -26.93 -1.61
CA ASN A 310 -7.98 -28.18 -1.32
C ASN A 310 -8.76 -28.09 0.01
N TRP A 311 -8.15 -27.49 1.02
CA TRP A 311 -8.83 -27.24 2.30
C TRP A 311 -10.02 -26.28 2.12
N LEU A 312 -9.85 -25.19 1.37
CA LEU A 312 -10.92 -24.22 1.10
C LEU A 312 -12.12 -24.89 0.38
N LYS A 313 -11.88 -25.75 -0.62
CA LYS A 313 -12.92 -26.47 -1.33
C LYS A 313 -13.75 -27.40 -0.41
N THR A 314 -13.14 -27.90 0.66
CA THR A 314 -13.82 -28.79 1.61
C THR A 314 -14.67 -28.03 2.63
N HIS A 315 -14.24 -26.80 3.00
CA HIS A 315 -14.85 -26.08 4.12
C HIS A 315 -15.72 -24.89 3.70
N TYR A 316 -15.56 -24.39 2.48
CA TYR A 316 -16.25 -23.20 1.95
C TYR A 316 -16.83 -23.46 0.55
N ALA A 317 -17.98 -22.83 0.27
CA ALA A 317 -18.60 -22.92 -1.06
C ALA A 317 -17.88 -21.99 -2.06
N ILE A 318 -16.60 -22.24 -2.31
CA ILE A 318 -15.81 -21.43 -3.27
C ILE A 318 -16.12 -21.85 -4.71
N SER A 319 -16.07 -20.91 -5.63
CA SER A 319 -16.29 -21.13 -7.06
C SER A 319 -15.32 -22.17 -7.64
N PRO A 320 -15.82 -23.11 -8.46
CA PRO A 320 -14.97 -24.05 -9.16
C PRO A 320 -14.16 -23.39 -10.29
N LYS A 321 -14.54 -22.20 -10.76
CA LYS A 321 -13.91 -21.52 -11.88
C LYS A 321 -12.57 -20.90 -11.47
N PRO A 322 -11.47 -21.18 -12.16
CA PRO A 322 -10.18 -20.53 -11.91
C PRO A 322 -10.25 -19.00 -11.94
N ALA A 323 -11.04 -18.42 -12.84
CA ALA A 323 -11.21 -16.99 -13.01
C ALA A 323 -11.80 -16.28 -11.76
N ASP A 324 -12.49 -16.99 -10.89
CA ASP A 324 -13.08 -16.49 -9.65
C ASP A 324 -12.12 -16.64 -8.44
N ARG A 325 -10.90 -17.12 -8.67
CA ARG A 325 -9.87 -17.25 -7.65
C ARG A 325 -8.78 -16.24 -7.91
N VAL A 326 -8.72 -15.23 -7.05
CA VAL A 326 -7.84 -14.05 -7.20
C VAL A 326 -6.76 -14.09 -6.14
N VAL A 327 -5.49 -14.08 -6.53
CA VAL A 327 -4.36 -13.90 -5.61
C VAL A 327 -3.96 -12.43 -5.59
N ILE A 328 -3.74 -11.87 -4.40
CA ILE A 328 -3.41 -10.46 -4.18
C ILE A 328 -2.09 -10.37 -3.43
N GLY A 329 -1.16 -9.57 -3.92
CA GLY A 329 0.13 -9.40 -3.26
C GLY A 329 0.88 -8.12 -3.65
N GLN A 330 1.81 -7.71 -2.78
CA GLN A 330 2.64 -6.53 -2.92
C GLN A 330 4.12 -6.90 -2.84
N SER A 331 4.97 -6.23 -3.62
CA SER A 331 6.44 -6.44 -3.59
C SER A 331 6.81 -7.88 -3.93
N LEU A 332 7.41 -8.64 -3.00
CA LEU A 332 7.65 -10.09 -3.17
C LEU A 332 6.35 -10.87 -3.35
N GLY A 333 5.28 -10.49 -2.61
CA GLY A 333 3.96 -11.08 -2.80
C GLY A 333 3.41 -10.85 -4.19
N ALA A 334 3.64 -9.67 -4.78
CA ALA A 334 3.23 -9.37 -6.15
C ALA A 334 3.98 -10.22 -7.19
N LEU A 335 5.26 -10.47 -6.97
CA LEU A 335 6.04 -11.42 -7.78
C LEU A 335 5.44 -12.83 -7.66
N THR A 336 5.11 -13.26 -6.44
CA THR A 336 4.45 -14.55 -6.18
C THR A 336 3.10 -14.66 -6.89
N VAL A 337 2.30 -13.60 -6.95
CA VAL A 337 1.05 -13.57 -7.74
C VAL A 337 1.31 -13.93 -9.19
N LEU A 338 2.24 -13.21 -9.84
CA LEU A 338 2.55 -13.44 -11.27
C LEU A 338 3.08 -14.85 -11.52
N ARG A 339 4.00 -15.33 -10.68
CA ARG A 339 4.53 -16.70 -10.76
C ARG A 339 3.44 -17.77 -10.56
N THR A 340 2.48 -17.52 -9.66
CA THR A 340 1.35 -18.42 -9.44
C THR A 340 0.45 -18.51 -10.68
N LEU A 341 0.15 -17.37 -11.31
CA LEU A 341 -0.63 -17.33 -12.55
C LEU A 341 0.09 -18.04 -13.71
N VAL A 342 1.41 -17.91 -13.79
CA VAL A 342 2.22 -18.59 -14.82
C VAL A 342 2.27 -20.11 -14.61
N ALA A 343 2.47 -20.53 -13.36
CA ALA A 343 2.68 -21.94 -13.04
C ALA A 343 1.37 -22.76 -12.90
N TYR A 344 0.26 -22.12 -12.52
CA TYR A 344 -1.00 -22.79 -12.18
C TYR A 344 -2.24 -22.10 -12.78
N PRO A 345 -2.25 -21.75 -14.07
CA PRO A 345 -3.34 -20.99 -14.71
C PRO A 345 -4.69 -21.71 -14.66
N GLN A 346 -4.68 -23.05 -14.63
CA GLN A 346 -5.87 -23.89 -14.52
C GLN A 346 -6.47 -23.94 -13.09
N LEU A 347 -5.75 -23.46 -12.08
CA LEU A 347 -6.18 -23.46 -10.69
C LEU A 347 -6.50 -22.07 -10.17
N ILE A 348 -5.69 -21.07 -10.58
CA ILE A 348 -5.84 -19.64 -10.24
C ILE A 348 -5.88 -18.86 -11.55
N GLY A 349 -6.99 -18.21 -11.84
CA GLY A 349 -7.20 -17.52 -13.11
C GLY A 349 -7.14 -15.99 -13.02
N ALA A 350 -6.98 -15.41 -11.83
CA ALA A 350 -6.87 -13.96 -11.69
C ALA A 350 -5.86 -13.54 -10.61
N GLY A 351 -5.26 -12.35 -10.74
CA GLY A 351 -4.31 -11.84 -9.77
C GLY A 351 -4.17 -10.33 -9.78
N ILE A 352 -3.84 -9.78 -8.60
CA ILE A 352 -3.51 -8.37 -8.40
C ILE A 352 -2.08 -8.29 -7.90
N SER A 353 -1.22 -7.72 -8.73
CA SER A 353 0.22 -7.61 -8.52
C SER A 353 0.59 -6.13 -8.37
N GLN A 354 0.88 -5.69 -7.14
CA GLN A 354 1.20 -4.30 -6.84
C GLN A 354 2.70 -4.16 -6.52
N SER A 355 3.42 -3.40 -7.35
CA SER A 355 4.87 -3.12 -7.17
C SER A 355 5.73 -4.38 -7.10
N ALA A 356 5.58 -5.30 -8.06
CA ALA A 356 6.26 -6.59 -8.05
C ALA A 356 7.80 -6.47 -8.03
N SER A 357 8.45 -7.33 -7.25
CA SER A 357 9.91 -7.43 -7.14
C SER A 357 10.56 -8.02 -8.40
N LEU A 358 10.28 -7.43 -9.57
CA LEU A 358 10.70 -7.88 -10.89
C LEU A 358 12.21 -7.84 -11.14
N TRP A 359 12.98 -7.24 -10.24
CA TRP A 359 14.44 -7.28 -10.25
C TRP A 359 15.00 -8.70 -9.98
N GLN A 360 14.16 -9.62 -9.52
CA GLN A 360 14.46 -11.04 -9.50
C GLN A 360 14.08 -11.64 -10.86
N ASP A 361 15.03 -12.23 -11.56
CA ASP A 361 14.83 -12.74 -12.92
C ASP A 361 13.95 -14.00 -12.99
N VAL A 362 13.52 -14.53 -11.85
CA VAL A 362 12.80 -15.80 -11.77
C VAL A 362 11.53 -15.82 -12.62
N LEU A 363 10.72 -14.75 -12.61
CA LEU A 363 9.52 -14.64 -13.44
C LEU A 363 9.87 -14.64 -14.93
N PHE A 364 10.89 -13.88 -15.33
CA PHE A 364 11.33 -13.82 -16.72
C PHE A 364 11.86 -15.15 -17.21
N ASN A 365 12.57 -15.90 -16.36
CA ASN A 365 13.04 -17.25 -16.67
C ASN A 365 11.86 -18.23 -16.84
N GLU A 366 10.86 -18.17 -15.95
CA GLU A 366 9.63 -18.97 -16.05
C GLU A 366 8.85 -18.64 -17.35
N LEU A 367 8.71 -17.36 -17.70
CA LEU A 367 8.03 -16.94 -18.94
C LEU A 367 8.80 -17.35 -20.21
N ASN A 368 10.12 -17.29 -20.18
CA ASN A 368 10.96 -17.72 -21.32
C ASN A 368 10.92 -19.24 -21.53
N ALA A 369 10.60 -20.03 -20.50
CA ALA A 369 10.45 -21.47 -20.58
C ALA A 369 9.08 -21.92 -21.14
N LEU A 370 8.11 -20.99 -21.28
CA LEU A 370 6.82 -21.30 -21.90
C LEU A 370 6.97 -21.52 -23.41
N ASP A 371 6.15 -22.42 -23.93
CA ASP A 371 6.09 -22.63 -25.38
C ASP A 371 5.51 -21.39 -26.09
N ALA A 372 6.34 -20.72 -26.85
CA ALA A 372 5.98 -19.48 -27.56
C ALA A 372 4.95 -19.70 -28.69
N THR A 373 4.72 -20.95 -29.12
CA THR A 373 3.75 -21.30 -30.18
C THR A 373 2.34 -21.48 -29.62
N GLN A 374 2.20 -21.57 -28.30
CA GLN A 374 0.93 -21.73 -27.61
C GLN A 374 0.60 -20.45 -26.80
N THR A 375 -0.65 -20.33 -26.37
CA THR A 375 -1.09 -19.30 -25.43
C THR A 375 -1.41 -19.91 -24.06
N PRO A 376 -0.38 -20.40 -23.31
CA PRO A 376 -0.59 -21.21 -22.12
C PRO A 376 -1.29 -20.46 -20.97
N LEU A 377 -1.34 -19.13 -21.04
CA LEU A 377 -2.00 -18.28 -20.07
C LEU A 377 -3.37 -17.75 -20.56
N ALA A 378 -3.90 -18.29 -21.65
CA ALA A 378 -5.23 -17.92 -22.14
C ALA A 378 -6.30 -18.16 -21.05
N GLY A 379 -7.19 -17.19 -20.87
CA GLY A 379 -8.22 -17.22 -19.82
C GLY A 379 -7.75 -16.73 -18.44
N THR A 380 -6.47 -16.43 -18.26
CA THR A 380 -5.98 -15.76 -17.03
C THR A 380 -6.03 -14.23 -17.17
N ARG A 381 -6.21 -13.55 -16.03
CA ARG A 381 -6.32 -12.10 -15.95
C ARG A 381 -5.42 -11.54 -14.85
N ALA A 382 -4.76 -10.43 -15.11
CA ALA A 382 -3.96 -9.75 -14.11
C ALA A 382 -4.18 -8.24 -14.13
N TRP A 383 -4.25 -7.65 -12.92
CA TRP A 383 -4.00 -6.24 -12.69
C TRP A 383 -2.55 -6.10 -12.21
N ILE A 384 -1.76 -5.28 -12.88
CA ILE A 384 -0.35 -5.07 -12.56
C ILE A 384 -0.11 -3.58 -12.42
N GLU A 385 0.41 -3.15 -11.27
CA GLU A 385 0.69 -1.74 -11.04
C GLU A 385 2.04 -1.50 -10.37
N VAL A 386 2.57 -0.29 -10.57
CA VAL A 386 3.81 0.17 -9.95
C VAL A 386 3.76 1.69 -9.75
N GLY A 387 4.41 2.19 -8.70
CA GLY A 387 4.58 3.62 -8.50
C GLY A 387 5.64 4.20 -9.42
N SER A 388 5.38 5.38 -10.02
CA SER A 388 6.35 6.10 -10.86
C SER A 388 7.64 6.44 -10.13
N GLN A 389 7.58 6.58 -8.81
CA GLN A 389 8.74 6.87 -7.96
C GLN A 389 9.50 5.60 -7.53
N GLU A 390 9.15 4.44 -8.05
CA GLU A 390 9.84 3.17 -7.82
C GLU A 390 10.86 2.89 -8.93
N TRP A 391 11.90 3.70 -9.03
CA TRP A 391 12.87 3.71 -10.14
C TRP A 391 13.59 2.38 -10.42
N ILE A 392 13.55 1.42 -9.50
CA ILE A 392 14.09 0.07 -9.70
C ILE A 392 13.03 -0.85 -10.31
N LEU A 393 11.75 -0.68 -9.96
CA LEU A 393 10.67 -1.57 -10.36
C LEU A 393 9.93 -1.07 -11.60
N ALA A 394 9.64 0.23 -11.68
CA ALA A 394 8.85 0.80 -12.76
C ALA A 394 9.41 0.49 -14.16
N PRO A 395 10.74 0.57 -14.41
CA PRO A 395 11.30 0.24 -15.73
C PRO A 395 11.16 -1.24 -16.14
N LEU A 396 10.92 -2.13 -15.17
CA LEU A 396 10.82 -3.58 -15.44
C LEU A 396 9.38 -4.02 -15.75
N GLN A 397 8.37 -3.27 -15.33
CA GLN A 397 6.97 -3.62 -15.51
C GLN A 397 6.57 -3.77 -16.99
N PRO A 398 6.95 -2.87 -17.92
CA PRO A 398 6.57 -3.00 -19.33
C PRO A 398 7.06 -4.30 -19.96
N LYS A 399 8.27 -4.75 -19.62
CA LYS A 399 8.82 -6.05 -20.09
C LYS A 399 7.99 -7.22 -19.59
N ALA A 400 7.63 -7.25 -18.30
CA ALA A 400 6.80 -8.29 -17.71
C ALA A 400 5.40 -8.33 -18.35
N VAL A 401 4.77 -7.17 -18.47
CA VAL A 401 3.45 -7.02 -19.10
C VAL A 401 3.46 -7.52 -20.54
N HIS A 402 4.47 -7.13 -21.32
CA HIS A 402 4.64 -7.60 -22.71
C HIS A 402 4.73 -9.12 -22.80
N GLN A 403 5.58 -9.75 -21.99
CA GLN A 403 5.76 -11.20 -22.01
C GLN A 403 4.51 -11.96 -21.54
N LEU A 404 3.81 -11.48 -20.51
CA LEU A 404 2.57 -12.08 -20.04
C LEU A 404 1.46 -12.00 -21.11
N ARG A 405 1.31 -10.85 -21.77
CA ARG A 405 0.37 -10.70 -22.90
C ARG A 405 0.72 -11.61 -24.07
N LYS A 406 2.01 -11.72 -24.40
CA LYS A 406 2.48 -12.64 -25.46
C LYS A 406 2.13 -14.09 -25.14
N ALA A 407 2.14 -14.48 -23.86
CA ALA A 407 1.74 -15.81 -23.40
C ALA A 407 0.21 -16.01 -23.32
N GLY A 408 -0.60 -15.00 -23.68
CA GLY A 408 -2.07 -15.06 -23.74
C GLY A 408 -2.80 -14.52 -22.54
N MET A 409 -2.11 -13.98 -21.52
CA MET A 409 -2.74 -13.37 -20.33
C MET A 409 -3.40 -12.03 -20.68
N GLN A 410 -4.60 -11.80 -20.17
CA GLN A 410 -5.26 -10.50 -20.21
C GLN A 410 -4.71 -9.62 -19.09
N VAL A 411 -3.87 -8.66 -19.43
CA VAL A 411 -3.22 -7.78 -18.45
C VAL A 411 -3.78 -6.36 -18.55
N LYS A 412 -4.29 -5.84 -17.44
CA LYS A 412 -4.48 -4.41 -17.22
C LYS A 412 -3.30 -3.92 -16.40
N ASP A 413 -2.56 -2.96 -16.91
CA ASP A 413 -1.42 -2.36 -16.22
C ASP A 413 -1.61 -0.89 -15.96
N MET A 414 -0.98 -0.40 -14.89
CA MET A 414 -1.05 0.99 -14.44
C MET A 414 0.27 1.44 -13.83
N VAL A 415 0.62 2.70 -14.04
CA VAL A 415 1.65 3.42 -13.29
C VAL A 415 0.94 4.55 -12.55
N TYR A 416 1.03 4.57 -11.20
CA TYR A 416 0.46 5.63 -10.37
C TYR A 416 1.55 6.58 -9.88
N ASN A 417 1.20 7.82 -9.59
CA ASN A 417 2.14 8.80 -9.05
C ASN A 417 2.27 8.62 -7.53
N GLY A 418 3.28 7.85 -7.15
CA GLY A 418 3.57 7.47 -5.76
C GLY A 418 4.72 6.48 -5.69
N GLY A 419 4.94 5.93 -4.50
CA GLY A 419 6.02 5.01 -4.19
C GLY A 419 5.57 3.63 -3.74
N HIS A 420 6.50 2.88 -3.16
CA HIS A 420 6.31 1.56 -2.56
C HIS A 420 5.58 1.69 -1.22
N ASP A 421 4.26 1.84 -1.27
CA ASP A 421 3.50 2.41 -0.16
C ASP A 421 2.08 1.83 -0.02
N TYR A 422 1.74 1.38 1.18
CA TYR A 422 0.37 0.94 1.51
C TYR A 422 -0.67 2.05 1.31
N ALA A 423 -0.28 3.32 1.48
CA ALA A 423 -1.16 4.45 1.21
C ALA A 423 -1.66 4.49 -0.25
N CYS A 424 -0.84 4.01 -1.19
CA CYS A 424 -1.20 3.87 -2.61
C CYS A 424 -1.92 2.54 -2.86
N TRP A 425 -1.33 1.42 -2.43
CA TRP A 425 -1.84 0.09 -2.74
C TRP A 425 -3.26 -0.14 -2.27
N ARG A 426 -3.61 0.30 -1.04
CA ARG A 426 -4.95 0.09 -0.48
C ARG A 426 -6.04 0.79 -1.30
N ILE A 427 -5.75 1.94 -1.88
CA ILE A 427 -6.70 2.70 -2.70
C ILE A 427 -6.87 2.04 -4.07
N ASN A 428 -5.76 1.71 -4.72
CA ASN A 428 -5.77 1.14 -6.06
C ASN A 428 -6.39 -0.27 -6.09
N LEU A 429 -6.37 -0.98 -4.96
CA LEU A 429 -6.94 -2.31 -4.83
C LEU A 429 -8.44 -2.35 -5.18
N ALA A 430 -9.20 -1.30 -4.86
CA ALA A 430 -10.61 -1.21 -5.23
C ALA A 430 -10.80 -1.23 -6.75
N SER A 431 -10.03 -0.40 -7.48
CA SER A 431 -10.09 -0.35 -8.95
C SER A 431 -9.72 -1.69 -9.58
N ALA A 432 -8.71 -2.36 -9.02
CA ALA A 432 -8.30 -3.69 -9.48
C ALA A 432 -9.40 -4.74 -9.26
N LEU A 433 -10.06 -4.73 -8.10
CA LEU A 433 -11.13 -5.67 -7.79
C LEU A 433 -12.40 -5.39 -8.59
N MET A 434 -12.79 -4.13 -8.78
CA MET A 434 -13.92 -3.77 -9.68
C MET A 434 -13.68 -4.24 -11.12
N GLN A 435 -12.44 -4.31 -11.57
CA GLN A 435 -12.08 -4.85 -12.89
C GLN A 435 -12.12 -6.38 -12.94
N LEU A 436 -11.61 -7.06 -11.92
CA LEU A 436 -11.46 -8.51 -11.90
C LEU A 436 -12.72 -9.25 -11.40
N LEU A 437 -13.43 -8.67 -10.47
CA LEU A 437 -14.64 -9.22 -9.84
C LEU A 437 -15.74 -8.16 -9.77
N PRO A 438 -16.22 -7.63 -10.91
CA PRO A 438 -17.21 -6.58 -10.92
C PRO A 438 -18.51 -7.03 -10.24
N GLY A 439 -19.05 -6.18 -9.39
CA GLY A 439 -20.41 -6.31 -8.87
C GLY A 439 -21.44 -5.68 -9.82
N PRO A 440 -22.72 -5.76 -9.49
CA PRO A 440 -23.80 -5.25 -10.33
C PRO A 440 -23.75 -3.73 -10.55
N ASN A 441 -23.14 -2.99 -9.61
CA ASN A 441 -23.00 -1.54 -9.64
C ASN A 441 -21.56 -1.10 -9.96
N ALA A 442 -20.71 -2.02 -10.42
CA ALA A 442 -19.33 -1.69 -10.77
C ALA A 442 -19.32 -0.57 -11.81
N LEU A 443 -18.66 0.52 -11.47
CA LEU A 443 -18.42 1.59 -12.44
C LEU A 443 -17.54 1.01 -13.57
N PRO A 444 -17.82 1.36 -14.86
CA PRO A 444 -16.86 1.07 -15.91
C PRO A 444 -15.52 1.65 -15.45
N GLY A 445 -14.49 0.82 -15.40
CA GLY A 445 -13.17 1.23 -14.91
C GLY A 445 -12.76 2.54 -15.54
N PRO A 446 -12.01 3.43 -14.87
CA PRO A 446 -11.59 4.70 -15.42
C PRO A 446 -11.10 4.44 -16.83
N GLY A 447 -11.77 5.08 -17.79
CA GLY A 447 -11.57 4.89 -19.22
C GLY A 447 -10.08 4.94 -19.49
N ALA A 448 -9.62 4.14 -20.43
CA ALA A 448 -8.24 4.13 -20.86
C ALA A 448 -7.71 5.58 -20.89
N TYR A 449 -6.85 5.92 -19.93
CA TYR A 449 -6.01 7.09 -20.11
C TYR A 449 -5.28 6.86 -21.43
N PRO A 450 -5.34 7.79 -22.39
CA PRO A 450 -4.67 7.61 -23.66
C PRO A 450 -3.23 7.26 -23.33
N ALA A 451 -2.74 6.20 -23.94
CA ALA A 451 -1.33 5.84 -23.89
C ALA A 451 -0.56 7.10 -24.32
N GLY A 452 0.03 7.78 -23.36
CA GLY A 452 0.91 8.90 -23.65
C GLY A 452 2.01 8.35 -24.54
N ASN A 453 2.07 8.82 -25.77
CA ASN A 453 3.15 8.57 -26.70
C ASN A 453 4.46 8.97 -26.00
N LEU A 454 5.19 7.97 -25.50
CA LEU A 454 6.61 8.10 -25.21
C LEU A 454 7.33 7.89 -26.54
N SER A 455 7.48 8.97 -27.30
CA SER A 455 8.47 9.07 -28.37
C SER A 455 9.82 9.43 -27.78
#